data_621b39d907d433ae2d6f30df587ecd9b
#
_entry.id   621b39d907d433ae2d6f30df587ecd9b
#
_cell.length_a   1.000
_cell.length_b   1.000
_cell.length_c   1.000
_cell.angle_alpha   90.00
_cell.angle_beta   90.00
_cell.angle_gamma   90.00
#
_symmetry.space_group_name_H-M   'P 1'
#
loop_
_entity.id
_entity.type
_entity.pdbx_description
1 polymer ?
#
loop_
_entity_poly.entity_id
_entity_poly.type
_entity_poly.pdbx_seq_one_letter_code
_entity_poly.pdbx_strand_id
1 'polypeptide(L)'
;MKKKIIFIFLFLIMLSANIFAYIPKAQMKIFAVNNSNAGMDANLIIEIEPGTGKIYSNVNSQVGSLTQESERNAVNAAERVVKDTKGKYDYLFEIQSAASSIDGPSAGAAMSLLLVSMLSDKDLSGKVSITGTITEDGYVGEVGGIGAKAKKAAETGIKLFMIPIGTRKQAITTDSGNSQIVDLPEYAFDKWGMKIIEVETIEDIQKYVSIDIDDIDINLTKEATEQEYTPTPIEYSKALEPMRSLVDKYLVDANKVLEKTESNINISKIKDSSTVQSLLSLVDYSKESISNAHKYSAGNYLYTAANEAFLAKIYLIAIDEVVSNPSILTADSTIYNLRLKEIEDRIELTENRSKSCSLDKIEWCISARQRIVWAKNKIKDIKENSKDGAPLDRIMDYSYALGWIEIANDFLDIGVSTDKEDIKFVESSEFKELAQQYIVNLENEIVLLDTTISQDDDIQRRLKAAKTDYEMGWYVTSIYDAASAKAVINSRKETN
;
A
#
# COMPACT_ATOMS: atom_id res chain seq x y z
N MET A 1 65.87 -18.07 -36.04
CA MET A 1 64.72 -17.20 -36.04
C MET A 1 63.35 -17.93 -35.96
N LYS A 2 63.09 -18.93 -36.78
CA LYS A 2 61.79 -19.65 -36.81
C LYS A 2 61.41 -20.31 -35.46
N LYS A 3 62.32 -20.90 -34.71
CA LYS A 3 62.02 -21.50 -33.38
C LYS A 3 61.66 -20.47 -32.30
N LYS A 4 62.20 -19.25 -32.32
CA LYS A 4 61.83 -18.18 -31.37
C LYS A 4 60.41 -17.61 -31.66
N ILE A 5 60.04 -17.54 -32.93
CA ILE A 5 58.72 -17.05 -33.35
C ILE A 5 57.63 -18.04 -32.91
N ILE A 6 57.88 -19.35 -33.04
CA ILE A 6 56.94 -20.39 -32.59
C ILE A 6 56.74 -20.36 -31.07
N PHE A 7 57.84 -20.11 -30.31
CA PHE A 7 57.75 -20.02 -28.87
C PHE A 7 56.97 -18.78 -28.36
N ILE A 8 57.13 -17.65 -29.05
CA ILE A 8 56.38 -16.41 -28.78
C ILE A 8 54.90 -16.61 -29.14
N PHE A 9 54.59 -17.29 -30.25
CA PHE A 9 53.20 -17.59 -30.65
C PHE A 9 52.52 -18.56 -29.69
N LEU A 10 53.23 -19.60 -29.20
CA LEU A 10 52.71 -20.52 -28.17
C LEU A 10 52.54 -19.84 -26.81
N PHE A 11 53.44 -18.90 -26.45
CA PHE A 11 53.31 -18.10 -25.23
C PHE A 11 52.15 -17.13 -25.29
N LEU A 12 51.90 -16.50 -26.46
CA LEU A 12 50.71 -15.66 -26.71
C LEU A 12 49.41 -16.49 -26.69
N ILE A 13 49.40 -17.71 -27.20
CA ILE A 13 48.26 -18.63 -27.11
C ILE A 13 48.02 -19.11 -25.67
N MET A 14 49.09 -19.34 -24.88
CA MET A 14 48.93 -19.65 -23.45
C MET A 14 48.44 -18.46 -22.63
N LEU A 15 48.76 -17.21 -23.00
CA LEU A 15 48.22 -16.01 -22.37
C LEU A 15 46.76 -15.74 -22.76
N SER A 16 46.31 -16.23 -23.92
CA SER A 16 44.90 -16.09 -24.36
C SER A 16 43.99 -17.19 -23.81
N ALA A 17 44.49 -18.19 -23.11
CA ALA A 17 43.75 -19.41 -22.78
C ALA A 17 43.09 -19.42 -21.40
N ASN A 18 43.11 -18.35 -20.60
CA ASN A 18 42.46 -18.34 -19.30
C ASN A 18 41.86 -16.97 -18.92
N ILE A 19 41.19 -16.29 -19.84
CA ILE A 19 40.18 -15.36 -19.42
C ILE A 19 38.86 -16.16 -19.31
N PHE A 20 38.75 -17.02 -18.31
CA PHE A 20 37.44 -17.30 -17.74
C PHE A 20 36.93 -15.95 -17.24
N ALA A 21 35.98 -15.37 -17.96
CA ALA A 21 35.29 -14.21 -17.44
C ALA A 21 34.72 -14.64 -16.07
N TYR A 22 35.33 -14.14 -14.99
CA TYR A 22 34.76 -14.31 -13.65
C TYR A 22 33.46 -13.53 -13.68
N ILE A 23 32.36 -14.26 -13.71
CA ILE A 23 31.01 -13.67 -13.60
C ILE A 23 30.83 -13.37 -12.11
N PRO A 24 30.76 -12.10 -11.70
CA PRO A 24 30.54 -11.77 -10.31
C PRO A 24 29.21 -12.36 -9.85
N LYS A 25 29.27 -13.19 -8.82
CA LYS A 25 28.13 -13.85 -8.21
C LYS A 25 28.13 -13.58 -6.72
N ALA A 26 27.01 -13.11 -6.18
CA ALA A 26 26.84 -12.89 -4.75
C ALA A 26 25.53 -13.51 -4.26
N GLN A 27 25.48 -13.76 -2.95
CA GLN A 27 24.29 -14.30 -2.31
C GLN A 27 24.06 -13.70 -0.94
N MET A 28 22.77 -13.64 -0.53
CA MET A 28 22.39 -13.27 0.82
C MET A 28 21.12 -14.00 1.25
N LYS A 29 20.91 -14.10 2.56
CA LYS A 29 19.64 -14.60 3.10
C LYS A 29 18.56 -13.51 3.02
N ILE A 30 17.37 -13.92 2.61
CA ILE A 30 16.15 -13.12 2.63
C ILE A 30 15.09 -13.82 3.47
N PHE A 31 14.09 -13.06 3.93
CA PHE A 31 13.09 -13.57 4.86
C PHE A 31 11.67 -13.28 4.39
N ALA A 32 10.83 -14.28 4.52
CA ALA A 32 9.40 -14.23 4.20
C ALA A 32 8.57 -14.73 5.38
N VAL A 33 7.27 -14.65 5.28
CA VAL A 33 6.32 -15.29 6.18
C VAL A 33 5.44 -16.26 5.40
N ASN A 34 5.09 -17.37 6.01
CA ASN A 34 4.13 -18.32 5.43
C ASN A 34 2.69 -17.95 5.81
N ASN A 35 1.72 -18.72 5.34
CA ASN A 35 0.29 -18.51 5.59
C ASN A 35 -0.09 -18.58 7.10
N SER A 36 0.75 -19.14 7.95
CA SER A 36 0.58 -19.14 9.41
C SER A 36 1.40 -18.04 10.09
N ASN A 37 1.88 -17.06 9.34
CA ASN A 37 2.71 -15.94 9.81
C ASN A 37 4.02 -16.35 10.51
N ALA A 38 4.51 -17.56 10.23
CA ALA A 38 5.81 -17.99 10.71
C ALA A 38 6.91 -17.55 9.74
N GLY A 39 8.04 -17.05 10.29
CA GLY A 39 9.19 -16.62 9.49
C GLY A 39 9.84 -17.78 8.75
N MET A 40 10.17 -17.55 7.49
CA MET A 40 10.90 -18.47 6.62
C MET A 40 12.13 -17.79 6.05
N ASP A 41 13.19 -18.55 5.77
CA ASP A 41 14.36 -18.04 5.07
C ASP A 41 14.46 -18.61 3.65
N ALA A 42 15.07 -17.85 2.77
CA ALA A 42 15.48 -18.23 1.44
C ALA A 42 16.84 -17.63 1.12
N ASN A 43 17.50 -18.13 0.08
CA ASN A 43 18.72 -17.53 -0.44
C ASN A 43 18.41 -16.76 -1.72
N LEU A 44 18.74 -15.49 -1.73
CA LEU A 44 18.79 -14.65 -2.92
C LEU A 44 20.20 -14.77 -3.50
N ILE A 45 20.28 -15.08 -4.77
CA ILE A 45 21.52 -15.16 -5.54
C ILE A 45 21.40 -14.20 -6.72
N ILE A 46 22.42 -13.38 -6.95
CA ILE A 46 22.48 -12.51 -8.12
C ILE A 46 23.81 -12.77 -8.84
N GLU A 47 23.74 -12.90 -10.16
CA GLU A 47 24.90 -12.92 -11.05
C GLU A 47 24.80 -11.71 -11.96
N ILE A 48 25.94 -11.04 -12.19
CA ILE A 48 26.02 -9.91 -13.13
C ILE A 48 27.07 -10.20 -14.18
N GLU A 49 26.77 -9.87 -15.43
CA GLU A 49 27.72 -10.01 -16.53
C GLU A 49 27.68 -8.77 -17.43
N PRO A 50 28.77 -8.44 -18.14
CA PRO A 50 28.73 -7.35 -19.12
C PRO A 50 27.60 -7.55 -20.12
N GLY A 51 26.73 -6.55 -20.28
CA GLY A 51 25.51 -6.71 -21.06
C GLY A 51 24.88 -5.41 -21.53
N THR A 52 23.56 -5.40 -21.59
CA THR A 52 22.78 -4.30 -22.15
C THR A 52 21.60 -3.89 -21.27
N GLY A 53 21.58 -4.31 -20.00
CA GLY A 53 20.52 -3.99 -19.04
C GLY A 53 19.39 -5.02 -19.01
N LYS A 54 19.61 -6.25 -19.47
CA LYS A 54 18.59 -7.30 -19.43
C LYS A 54 18.50 -7.91 -18.04
N ILE A 55 17.28 -8.25 -17.64
CA ILE A 55 17.00 -8.90 -16.36
C ILE A 55 16.43 -10.29 -16.64
N TYR A 56 17.02 -11.29 -16.00
CA TYR A 56 16.63 -12.69 -16.13
C TYR A 56 16.27 -13.23 -14.75
N SER A 57 15.14 -13.90 -14.64
CA SER A 57 14.73 -14.62 -13.42
C SER A 57 14.89 -16.11 -13.62
N ASN A 58 15.52 -16.80 -12.69
CA ASN A 58 15.60 -18.26 -12.71
C ASN A 58 14.29 -18.86 -12.18
N VAL A 59 13.69 -19.77 -12.96
CA VAL A 59 12.36 -20.35 -12.73
C VAL A 59 12.35 -21.63 -11.90
N ASN A 60 13.35 -21.91 -11.07
CA ASN A 60 13.35 -23.09 -10.20
C ASN A 60 12.27 -23.07 -9.11
N SER A 61 11.82 -21.87 -8.71
CA SER A 61 10.59 -21.65 -7.95
C SER A 61 9.69 -20.76 -8.81
N GLN A 62 8.36 -20.96 -8.77
CA GLN A 62 7.47 -20.05 -9.46
C GLN A 62 7.58 -18.65 -8.82
N VAL A 63 8.14 -17.71 -9.57
CA VAL A 63 8.31 -16.32 -9.18
C VAL A 63 7.13 -15.50 -9.71
N GLY A 64 6.34 -14.93 -8.80
CA GLY A 64 5.16 -14.13 -9.16
C GLY A 64 5.53 -12.77 -9.76
N SER A 65 4.52 -12.08 -10.30
CA SER A 65 4.70 -10.79 -10.98
C SER A 65 5.23 -9.68 -10.06
N LEU A 66 4.83 -9.67 -8.78
CA LEU A 66 5.31 -8.69 -7.81
C LEU A 66 6.81 -8.84 -7.50
N THR A 67 7.33 -10.07 -7.50
CA THR A 67 8.76 -10.32 -7.34
C THR A 67 9.53 -9.86 -8.57
N GLN A 68 9.02 -10.11 -9.79
CA GLN A 68 9.65 -9.66 -11.05
C GLN A 68 9.65 -8.12 -11.17
N GLU A 69 8.63 -7.44 -10.66
CA GLU A 69 8.62 -5.99 -10.56
C GLU A 69 9.70 -5.50 -9.59
N SER A 70 9.85 -6.16 -8.46
CA SER A 70 10.91 -5.86 -7.48
C SER A 70 12.32 -6.03 -8.06
N GLU A 71 12.55 -7.03 -8.92
CA GLU A 71 13.82 -7.20 -9.64
C GLU A 71 14.13 -5.98 -10.51
N ARG A 72 13.15 -5.49 -11.29
CA ARG A 72 13.31 -4.28 -12.13
C ARG A 72 13.60 -3.04 -11.29
N ASN A 73 12.79 -2.81 -10.25
CA ASN A 73 12.96 -1.66 -9.37
C ASN A 73 14.32 -1.70 -8.66
N ALA A 74 14.77 -2.87 -8.22
CA ALA A 74 16.06 -3.04 -7.57
C ALA A 74 17.24 -2.71 -8.50
N VAL A 75 17.18 -3.13 -9.77
CA VAL A 75 18.19 -2.80 -10.77
C VAL A 75 18.22 -1.30 -11.02
N ASN A 76 17.05 -0.68 -11.28
CA ASN A 76 16.96 0.76 -11.54
C ASN A 76 17.48 1.59 -10.36
N ALA A 77 17.09 1.22 -9.14
CA ALA A 77 17.54 1.89 -7.92
C ALA A 77 19.07 1.72 -7.71
N ALA A 78 19.63 0.52 -7.90
CA ALA A 78 21.06 0.27 -7.73
C ALA A 78 21.90 1.01 -8.78
N GLU A 79 21.50 0.98 -10.06
CA GLU A 79 22.16 1.70 -11.15
C GLU A 79 22.13 3.23 -10.96
N ARG A 80 21.14 3.75 -10.22
CA ARG A 80 21.04 5.16 -9.90
C ARG A 80 22.10 5.63 -8.91
N VAL A 81 22.39 4.84 -7.88
CA VAL A 81 23.34 5.21 -6.81
C VAL A 81 24.76 4.79 -7.11
N VAL A 82 24.97 3.76 -7.93
CA VAL A 82 26.32 3.34 -8.37
C VAL A 82 26.59 3.92 -9.75
N LYS A 83 27.46 4.95 -9.78
CA LYS A 83 27.75 5.69 -11.02
C LYS A 83 28.34 4.79 -12.11
N ASP A 84 28.07 5.14 -13.35
CA ASP A 84 28.62 4.52 -14.55
C ASP A 84 28.26 3.04 -14.77
N THR A 85 27.16 2.54 -14.17
CA THR A 85 26.70 1.16 -14.31
C THR A 85 25.51 1.01 -15.24
N LYS A 86 24.72 2.08 -15.45
CA LYS A 86 23.45 2.06 -16.16
C LYS A 86 23.57 1.44 -17.56
N GLY A 87 22.83 0.32 -17.75
CA GLY A 87 22.78 -0.40 -19.03
C GLY A 87 24.06 -1.08 -19.47
N LYS A 88 25.02 -1.30 -18.55
CA LYS A 88 26.31 -1.95 -18.86
C LYS A 88 26.36 -3.43 -18.48
N TYR A 89 25.41 -3.89 -17.71
CA TYR A 89 25.34 -5.25 -17.17
C TYR A 89 24.00 -5.90 -17.49
N ASP A 90 24.01 -7.21 -17.67
CA ASP A 90 22.83 -8.05 -17.59
C ASP A 90 22.79 -8.70 -16.20
N TYR A 91 21.59 -8.94 -15.68
CA TYR A 91 21.34 -9.37 -14.30
C TYR A 91 20.57 -10.67 -14.28
N LEU A 92 21.06 -11.66 -13.54
CA LEU A 92 20.37 -12.93 -13.33
C LEU A 92 20.02 -13.09 -11.85
N PHE A 93 18.71 -13.16 -11.55
CA PHE A 93 18.20 -13.39 -10.21
C PHE A 93 17.77 -14.84 -10.02
N GLU A 94 18.14 -15.39 -8.87
CA GLU A 94 17.70 -16.71 -8.43
C GLU A 94 17.29 -16.64 -6.96
N ILE A 95 16.09 -17.13 -6.63
CA ILE A 95 15.66 -17.30 -5.25
C ILE A 95 15.51 -18.78 -4.96
N GLN A 96 16.32 -19.28 -4.03
CA GLN A 96 16.31 -20.66 -3.57
C GLN A 96 15.55 -20.77 -2.25
N SER A 97 14.39 -21.42 -2.28
CA SER A 97 13.50 -21.63 -1.13
C SER A 97 12.97 -23.05 -1.09
N ALA A 98 12.59 -23.49 0.10
CA ALA A 98 11.82 -24.73 0.28
C ALA A 98 10.36 -24.60 -0.17
N ALA A 99 9.86 -23.39 -0.37
CA ALA A 99 8.51 -23.13 -0.88
C ALA A 99 8.44 -23.37 -2.40
N SER A 100 7.32 -23.93 -2.86
CA SER A 100 7.07 -24.19 -4.28
C SER A 100 6.76 -22.93 -5.09
N SER A 101 6.34 -21.86 -4.43
CA SER A 101 6.03 -20.57 -5.03
C SER A 101 6.46 -19.44 -4.10
N ILE A 102 7.02 -18.38 -4.67
CA ILE A 102 7.42 -17.16 -3.98
C ILE A 102 6.80 -16.00 -4.75
N ASP A 103 6.01 -15.22 -4.08
CA ASP A 103 5.51 -13.95 -4.61
C ASP A 103 5.45 -12.90 -3.52
N GLY A 104 5.70 -11.66 -3.91
CA GLY A 104 5.64 -10.51 -3.03
C GLY A 104 6.82 -9.57 -3.23
N PRO A 105 6.59 -8.26 -3.01
CA PRO A 105 7.58 -7.22 -3.28
C PRO A 105 8.62 -7.08 -2.16
N SER A 106 8.52 -7.84 -1.07
CA SER A 106 9.29 -7.63 0.18
C SER A 106 10.79 -7.97 0.10
N ALA A 107 11.26 -8.58 -0.99
CA ALA A 107 12.67 -8.84 -1.24
C ALA A 107 13.36 -7.73 -2.04
N GLY A 108 12.65 -6.71 -2.50
CA GLY A 108 13.19 -5.66 -3.36
C GLY A 108 14.36 -4.90 -2.73
N ALA A 109 14.24 -4.52 -1.45
CA ALA A 109 15.33 -3.88 -0.73
C ALA A 109 16.56 -4.78 -0.59
N ALA A 110 16.37 -6.10 -0.41
CA ALA A 110 17.47 -7.07 -0.34
C ALA A 110 18.16 -7.25 -1.70
N MET A 111 17.41 -7.29 -2.79
CA MET A 111 17.95 -7.29 -4.15
C MET A 111 18.77 -6.03 -4.40
N SER A 112 18.29 -4.86 -3.98
CA SER A 112 19.02 -3.59 -4.11
C SER A 112 20.31 -3.57 -3.30
N LEU A 113 20.29 -4.03 -2.04
CA LEU A 113 21.48 -4.11 -1.19
C LEU A 113 22.56 -4.99 -1.83
N LEU A 114 22.17 -6.17 -2.33
CA LEU A 114 23.11 -7.09 -2.95
C LEU A 114 23.68 -6.52 -4.25
N LEU A 115 22.84 -5.90 -5.09
CA LEU A 115 23.27 -5.23 -6.32
C LEU A 115 24.21 -4.06 -6.05
N VAL A 116 23.90 -3.19 -5.07
CA VAL A 116 24.79 -2.08 -4.70
C VAL A 116 26.16 -2.59 -4.24
N SER A 117 26.19 -3.68 -3.46
CA SER A 117 27.42 -4.34 -3.05
C SER A 117 28.24 -4.78 -4.26
N MET A 118 27.62 -5.54 -5.17
CA MET A 118 28.28 -6.09 -6.37
C MET A 118 28.76 -4.99 -7.33
N LEU A 119 27.89 -4.02 -7.64
CA LEU A 119 28.21 -2.93 -8.56
C LEU A 119 29.25 -1.96 -8.01
N SER A 120 29.40 -1.89 -6.68
CA SER A 120 30.42 -1.08 -5.99
C SER A 120 31.73 -1.85 -5.74
N ASP A 121 31.80 -3.12 -6.15
CA ASP A 121 32.93 -4.02 -5.88
C ASP A 121 33.27 -4.09 -4.38
N LYS A 122 32.22 -4.28 -3.56
CA LYS A 122 32.33 -4.36 -2.11
C LYS A 122 31.69 -5.64 -1.59
N ASP A 123 32.39 -6.37 -0.75
CA ASP A 123 31.87 -7.59 -0.13
C ASP A 123 30.81 -7.25 0.94
N LEU A 124 29.62 -7.84 0.78
CA LEU A 124 28.58 -7.78 1.81
C LEU A 124 28.81 -8.91 2.83
N SER A 125 28.83 -8.55 4.11
CA SER A 125 28.90 -9.55 5.16
C SER A 125 27.69 -10.50 5.10
N GLY A 126 27.93 -11.80 5.12
CA GLY A 126 26.86 -12.82 5.20
C GLY A 126 26.02 -12.76 6.49
N LYS A 127 26.31 -11.82 7.39
CA LYS A 127 25.56 -11.55 8.63
C LYS A 127 24.62 -10.34 8.51
N VAL A 128 24.51 -9.74 7.32
CA VAL A 128 23.66 -8.59 7.03
C VAL A 128 22.48 -9.03 6.19
N SER A 129 21.29 -8.52 6.49
CA SER A 129 20.12 -8.68 5.66
C SER A 129 19.15 -7.51 5.85
N ILE A 130 18.14 -7.43 4.99
CA ILE A 130 17.13 -6.38 4.97
C ILE A 130 15.78 -6.96 4.51
N THR A 131 14.69 -6.37 4.95
CA THR A 131 13.36 -6.57 4.36
C THR A 131 12.74 -5.22 4.01
N GLY A 132 11.98 -5.18 2.94
CA GLY A 132 11.32 -3.96 2.45
C GLY A 132 11.00 -4.08 0.97
N THR A 133 10.01 -3.33 0.50
CA THR A 133 9.85 -3.08 -0.93
C THR A 133 10.92 -2.09 -1.39
N ILE A 134 11.09 -1.95 -2.69
CA ILE A 134 11.92 -0.90 -3.29
C ILE A 134 11.17 -0.28 -4.45
N THR A 135 11.12 1.05 -4.50
CA THR A 135 10.60 1.77 -5.65
C THR A 135 11.70 2.02 -6.68
N GLU A 136 11.36 2.34 -7.90
CA GLU A 136 12.29 2.74 -8.95
C GLU A 136 13.15 3.96 -8.54
N ASP A 137 12.56 4.87 -7.74
CA ASP A 137 13.25 6.03 -7.17
C ASP A 137 14.12 5.69 -5.95
N GLY A 138 14.14 4.43 -5.53
CA GLY A 138 15.01 3.92 -4.46
C GLY A 138 14.49 4.13 -3.05
N TYR A 139 13.20 4.38 -2.85
CA TYR A 139 12.60 4.40 -1.52
C TYR A 139 12.31 2.98 -1.04
N VAL A 140 12.61 2.73 0.24
CA VAL A 140 12.33 1.46 0.92
C VAL A 140 10.95 1.55 1.57
N GLY A 141 10.04 0.69 1.13
CA GLY A 141 8.66 0.70 1.62
C GLY A 141 8.33 -0.44 2.58
N GLU A 142 7.24 -0.27 3.30
CA GLU A 142 6.75 -1.21 4.32
C GLU A 142 6.40 -2.59 3.77
N VAL A 143 6.47 -3.57 4.66
CA VAL A 143 6.15 -4.98 4.38
C VAL A 143 5.51 -5.65 5.59
N GLY A 144 4.71 -6.68 5.35
CA GLY A 144 4.12 -7.47 6.42
C GLY A 144 5.12 -8.40 7.13
N GLY A 145 4.81 -8.72 8.40
CA GLY A 145 5.49 -9.77 9.16
C GLY A 145 6.93 -9.46 9.58
N ILE A 146 7.30 -8.18 9.71
CA ILE A 146 8.68 -7.75 10.05
C ILE A 146 9.16 -8.44 11.34
N GLY A 147 8.35 -8.51 12.39
CA GLY A 147 8.72 -9.17 13.65
C GLY A 147 9.05 -10.66 13.48
N ALA A 148 8.25 -11.38 12.68
CA ALA A 148 8.50 -12.81 12.38
C ALA A 148 9.73 -13.01 11.48
N LYS A 149 9.94 -12.14 10.50
CA LYS A 149 11.13 -12.12 9.64
C LYS A 149 12.40 -11.84 10.44
N ALA A 150 12.36 -10.85 11.34
CA ALA A 150 13.49 -10.50 12.21
C ALA A 150 13.85 -11.65 13.18
N LYS A 151 12.84 -12.29 13.79
CA LYS A 151 13.07 -13.48 14.62
C LYS A 151 13.77 -14.58 13.82
N LYS A 152 13.29 -14.85 12.60
CA LYS A 152 13.90 -15.86 11.72
C LYS A 152 15.32 -15.46 11.29
N ALA A 153 15.57 -14.18 11.02
CA ALA A 153 16.88 -13.66 10.70
C ALA A 153 17.87 -13.93 11.86
N ALA A 154 17.50 -13.63 13.09
CA ALA A 154 18.30 -13.90 14.27
C ALA A 154 18.61 -15.39 14.43
N GLU A 155 17.62 -16.28 14.24
CA GLU A 155 17.78 -17.75 14.30
C GLU A 155 18.78 -18.26 13.25
N THR A 156 18.92 -17.58 12.11
CA THR A 156 19.87 -17.96 11.04
C THR A 156 21.24 -17.30 11.14
N GLY A 157 21.48 -16.54 12.22
CA GLY A 157 22.77 -15.94 12.54
C GLY A 157 23.02 -14.56 11.93
N ILE A 158 22.00 -13.89 11.41
CA ILE A 158 22.08 -12.48 11.01
C ILE A 158 22.42 -11.64 12.24
N LYS A 159 23.28 -10.65 12.07
CA LYS A 159 23.72 -9.73 13.13
C LYS A 159 23.27 -8.29 12.89
N LEU A 160 23.03 -7.92 11.65
CA LEU A 160 22.43 -6.66 11.24
C LEU A 160 21.22 -6.94 10.35
N PHE A 161 20.04 -6.49 10.80
CA PHE A 161 18.82 -6.60 10.01
C PHE A 161 18.22 -5.20 9.79
N MET A 162 18.09 -4.78 8.54
CA MET A 162 17.52 -3.48 8.19
C MET A 162 16.02 -3.62 7.93
N ILE A 163 15.26 -2.64 8.38
CA ILE A 163 13.81 -2.56 8.22
C ILE A 163 13.40 -1.19 7.67
N PRO A 164 12.23 -1.05 7.03
CA PRO A 164 11.74 0.24 6.57
C PRO A 164 11.56 1.23 7.74
N ILE A 165 11.80 2.51 7.46
CA ILE A 165 11.57 3.59 8.44
C ILE A 165 10.11 3.58 8.93
N GLY A 166 9.88 3.91 10.22
CA GLY A 166 8.55 3.92 10.85
C GLY A 166 8.06 2.55 11.33
N THR A 167 8.82 1.46 11.07
CA THR A 167 8.37 0.10 11.41
C THR A 167 8.98 -0.50 12.68
N ARG A 168 9.55 0.35 13.56
CA ARG A 168 10.17 -0.06 14.84
C ARG A 168 9.22 -0.79 15.78
N LYS A 169 7.97 -0.34 15.88
CA LYS A 169 6.98 -0.97 16.74
C LYS A 169 6.41 -2.18 16.07
N GLN A 170 6.67 -3.36 16.63
CA GLN A 170 6.23 -4.64 16.05
C GLN A 170 5.49 -5.49 17.06
N ALA A 171 4.44 -6.15 16.57
CA ALA A 171 3.80 -7.24 17.30
C ALA A 171 4.58 -8.53 17.11
N ILE A 172 5.02 -9.14 18.19
CA ILE A 172 5.69 -10.45 18.19
C ILE A 172 4.88 -11.46 18.98
N THR A 173 4.95 -12.72 18.57
CA THR A 173 4.40 -13.83 19.36
C THR A 173 5.46 -14.30 20.34
N THR A 174 5.15 -14.25 21.65
CA THR A 174 5.99 -14.76 22.73
C THR A 174 5.95 -16.28 22.77
N ASP A 175 6.85 -16.90 23.50
CA ASP A 175 6.87 -18.37 23.69
C ASP A 175 5.61 -18.91 24.39
N SER A 176 4.89 -18.06 25.12
CA SER A 176 3.59 -18.39 25.70
C SER A 176 2.42 -18.31 24.71
N GLY A 177 2.66 -17.94 23.44
CA GLY A 177 1.65 -17.81 22.40
C GLY A 177 0.81 -16.53 22.48
N ASN A 178 1.21 -15.57 23.30
CA ASN A 178 0.55 -14.26 23.39
C ASN A 178 1.23 -13.24 22.48
N SER A 179 0.46 -12.29 21.92
CA SER A 179 1.03 -11.16 21.18
C SER A 179 1.50 -10.08 22.15
N GLN A 180 2.68 -9.52 21.87
CA GLN A 180 3.28 -8.43 22.60
C GLN A 180 3.79 -7.38 21.60
N ILE A 181 3.49 -6.11 21.85
CA ILE A 181 4.09 -5.01 21.09
C ILE A 181 5.45 -4.68 21.71
N VAL A 182 6.46 -4.60 20.88
CA VAL A 182 7.84 -4.30 21.29
C VAL A 182 8.43 -3.21 20.41
N ASP A 183 9.39 -2.46 20.95
CA ASP A 183 10.38 -1.74 20.14
C ASP A 183 11.34 -2.80 19.59
N LEU A 184 11.23 -3.10 18.30
CA LEU A 184 11.91 -4.25 17.70
C LEU A 184 13.45 -4.13 17.74
N PRO A 185 14.08 -2.98 17.48
CA PRO A 185 15.52 -2.77 17.68
C PRO A 185 16.00 -3.12 19.10
N GLU A 186 15.37 -2.59 20.12
CA GLU A 186 15.73 -2.85 21.52
C GLU A 186 15.50 -4.32 21.87
N TYR A 187 14.34 -4.84 21.51
CA TYR A 187 13.99 -6.23 21.78
C TYR A 187 14.94 -7.22 21.11
N ALA A 188 15.28 -7.00 19.83
CA ALA A 188 16.17 -7.88 19.08
C ALA A 188 17.60 -7.84 19.61
N PHE A 189 18.08 -6.67 20.03
CA PHE A 189 19.37 -6.54 20.65
C PHE A 189 19.45 -7.31 21.96
N ASP A 190 18.46 -7.11 22.86
CA ASP A 190 18.43 -7.73 24.18
C ASP A 190 18.19 -9.24 24.15
N LYS A 191 17.31 -9.71 23.26
CA LYS A 191 16.87 -11.11 23.24
C LYS A 191 17.65 -11.97 22.26
N TRP A 192 18.12 -11.39 21.14
CA TRP A 192 18.74 -12.16 20.06
C TRP A 192 20.18 -11.75 19.78
N GLY A 193 20.68 -10.66 20.38
CA GLY A 193 22.01 -10.11 20.10
C GLY A 193 22.15 -9.68 18.64
N MET A 194 21.07 -9.21 18.03
CA MET A 194 20.99 -8.75 16.65
C MET A 194 20.65 -7.26 16.64
N LYS A 195 21.44 -6.48 15.89
CA LYS A 195 21.15 -5.07 15.66
C LYS A 195 20.09 -4.92 14.58
N ILE A 196 19.10 -4.06 14.83
CA ILE A 196 18.10 -3.67 13.84
C ILE A 196 18.17 -2.16 13.67
N ILE A 197 18.15 -1.71 12.41
CA ILE A 197 18.16 -0.29 12.05
C ILE A 197 17.08 -0.02 11.01
N GLU A 198 16.56 1.20 11.04
CA GLU A 198 15.60 1.69 10.05
C GLU A 198 16.33 2.34 8.88
N VAL A 199 15.83 2.10 7.67
CA VAL A 199 16.32 2.69 6.42
C VAL A 199 15.16 3.21 5.59
N GLU A 200 15.37 4.34 4.93
CA GLU A 200 14.34 4.99 4.11
C GLU A 200 14.65 4.87 2.62
N THR A 201 15.92 4.90 2.25
CA THR A 201 16.35 4.97 0.86
C THR A 201 17.49 4.00 0.56
N ILE A 202 17.72 3.76 -0.74
CA ILE A 202 18.86 2.98 -1.20
C ILE A 202 20.20 3.64 -0.85
N GLU A 203 20.24 4.96 -0.73
CA GLU A 203 21.43 5.70 -0.26
C GLU A 203 21.74 5.38 1.21
N ASP A 204 20.71 5.14 2.02
CA ASP A 204 20.91 4.65 3.39
C ASP A 204 21.46 3.22 3.38
N ILE A 205 20.87 2.34 2.56
CA ILE A 205 21.34 0.97 2.37
C ILE A 205 22.82 0.96 1.96
N GLN A 206 23.22 1.83 1.01
CA GLN A 206 24.60 1.92 0.52
C GLN A 206 25.63 2.22 1.62
N LYS A 207 25.24 2.99 2.65
CA LYS A 207 26.13 3.31 3.78
C LYS A 207 26.56 2.05 4.56
N TYR A 208 25.65 1.06 4.64
CA TYR A 208 25.87 -0.16 5.42
C TYR A 208 26.52 -1.32 4.66
N VAL A 209 26.78 -1.17 3.36
CA VAL A 209 27.44 -2.21 2.55
C VAL A 209 28.85 -2.55 3.08
N SER A 210 29.57 -1.56 3.64
CA SER A 210 30.98 -1.71 4.05
C SER A 210 31.25 -1.33 5.50
N ILE A 211 30.19 -1.12 6.32
CA ILE A 211 30.39 -0.73 7.71
C ILE A 211 30.64 -1.95 8.59
N ASP A 212 31.48 -1.79 9.61
CA ASP A 212 31.59 -2.83 10.64
C ASP A 212 30.31 -2.84 11.48
N ILE A 213 29.69 -4.02 11.62
CA ILE A 213 28.46 -4.19 12.37
C ILE A 213 28.60 -3.72 13.83
N ASP A 214 29.81 -3.85 14.42
CA ASP A 214 30.05 -3.46 15.79
C ASP A 214 30.02 -1.93 15.97
N ASP A 215 30.33 -1.17 14.93
CA ASP A 215 30.31 0.31 14.94
C ASP A 215 28.90 0.92 14.76
N ILE A 216 27.87 0.11 14.51
CA ILE A 216 26.51 0.61 14.29
C ILE A 216 25.81 0.87 15.63
N ASP A 217 25.31 2.11 15.82
CA ASP A 217 24.45 2.47 16.93
C ASP A 217 22.98 2.11 16.61
N ILE A 218 22.36 1.30 17.46
CA ILE A 218 20.95 0.90 17.32
C ILE A 218 19.96 2.03 17.64
N ASN A 219 20.43 3.09 18.31
CA ASN A 219 19.60 4.25 18.64
C ASN A 219 19.57 5.32 17.53
N LEU A 220 20.28 5.10 16.42
CA LEU A 220 20.14 5.93 15.24
C LEU A 220 18.73 5.73 14.62
N THR A 221 17.73 6.32 15.26
CA THR A 221 16.54 6.72 14.53
C THR A 221 16.96 7.88 13.64
N LYS A 222 16.88 7.68 12.34
CA LYS A 222 16.77 8.80 11.43
C LYS A 222 15.47 9.49 11.84
N GLU A 223 15.56 10.64 12.54
CA GLU A 223 14.45 11.57 12.52
C GLU A 223 14.14 11.76 11.03
N ALA A 224 12.97 11.27 10.61
CA ALA A 224 12.51 11.53 9.27
C ALA A 224 12.61 13.04 9.08
N THR A 225 13.62 13.49 8.35
CA THR A 225 13.61 14.82 7.78
C THR A 225 12.58 14.75 6.66
N GLU A 226 11.32 14.56 7.03
CA GLU A 226 10.23 15.00 6.20
C GLU A 226 10.50 16.49 5.98
N GLN A 227 10.93 16.84 4.79
CA GLN A 227 10.60 18.18 4.33
C GLN A 227 9.09 18.22 4.35
N GLU A 228 8.57 18.76 5.43
CA GLU A 228 7.13 18.90 5.66
C GLU A 228 6.56 19.66 4.48
N TYR A 229 6.03 18.92 3.51
CA TYR A 229 5.35 19.54 2.38
C TYR A 229 4.17 20.33 2.94
N THR A 230 4.34 21.64 2.97
CA THR A 230 3.27 22.57 3.34
C THR A 230 2.65 23.05 2.03
N PRO A 231 1.41 22.65 1.71
CA PRO A 231 0.76 23.11 0.49
C PRO A 231 0.64 24.62 0.49
N THR A 232 0.99 25.25 -0.64
CA THR A 232 0.81 26.71 -0.80
C THR A 232 -0.67 27.04 -0.66
N PRO A 233 -1.08 27.93 0.27
CA PRO A 233 -2.48 28.24 0.47
C PRO A 233 -3.14 28.79 -0.80
N ILE A 234 -4.36 28.33 -1.09
CA ILE A 234 -5.18 28.80 -2.21
C ILE A 234 -6.39 29.59 -1.70
N GLU A 235 -6.93 30.49 -2.53
CA GLU A 235 -8.23 31.07 -2.29
C GLU A 235 -9.34 30.09 -2.68
N TYR A 236 -10.39 30.01 -1.90
CA TYR A 236 -11.57 29.20 -2.25
C TYR A 236 -12.84 30.05 -2.29
N SER A 237 -13.79 29.60 -3.10
CA SER A 237 -15.10 30.28 -3.23
C SER A 237 -15.91 30.16 -1.95
N LYS A 238 -16.66 31.22 -1.59
CA LYS A 238 -17.64 31.19 -0.48
C LYS A 238 -18.68 30.08 -0.64
N ALA A 239 -18.95 29.63 -1.86
CA ALA A 239 -19.84 28.49 -2.13
C ALA A 239 -19.32 27.17 -1.50
N LEU A 240 -18.02 27.09 -1.18
CA LEU A 240 -17.40 25.93 -0.51
C LEU A 240 -17.36 26.04 1.02
N GLU A 241 -17.98 27.07 1.63
CA GLU A 241 -18.05 27.21 3.09
C GLU A 241 -18.71 25.99 3.78
N PRO A 242 -19.76 25.35 3.21
CA PRO A 242 -20.28 24.10 3.75
C PRO A 242 -19.22 22.98 3.79
N MET A 243 -18.33 22.89 2.79
CA MET A 243 -17.23 21.91 2.79
C MET A 243 -16.21 22.19 3.90
N ARG A 244 -15.91 23.48 4.18
CA ARG A 244 -15.07 23.86 5.33
C ARG A 244 -15.64 23.32 6.62
N SER A 245 -16.93 23.56 6.86
CA SER A 245 -17.62 23.08 8.07
C SER A 245 -17.59 21.55 8.18
N LEU A 246 -17.66 20.82 7.06
CA LEU A 246 -17.53 19.36 7.04
C LEU A 246 -16.12 18.92 7.38
N VAL A 247 -15.07 19.58 6.84
CA VAL A 247 -13.67 19.30 7.17
C VAL A 247 -13.44 19.44 8.66
N ASP A 248 -13.87 20.56 9.26
CA ASP A 248 -13.72 20.80 10.68
C ASP A 248 -14.43 19.73 11.53
N LYS A 249 -15.65 19.33 11.13
CA LYS A 249 -16.40 18.24 11.76
C LYS A 249 -15.63 16.92 11.68
N TYR A 250 -15.12 16.55 10.49
CA TYR A 250 -14.42 15.27 10.28
C TYR A 250 -13.11 15.21 11.07
N LEU A 251 -12.37 16.31 11.15
CA LEU A 251 -11.17 16.41 11.96
C LEU A 251 -11.47 16.23 13.45
N VAL A 252 -12.52 16.88 13.97
CA VAL A 252 -12.96 16.72 15.36
C VAL A 252 -13.36 15.28 15.63
N ASP A 253 -14.16 14.67 14.75
CA ASP A 253 -14.59 13.29 14.88
C ASP A 253 -13.42 12.31 14.84
N ALA A 254 -12.49 12.46 13.90
CA ALA A 254 -11.32 11.61 13.76
C ALA A 254 -10.41 11.68 15.00
N ASN A 255 -10.09 12.89 15.49
CA ASN A 255 -9.29 13.07 16.70
C ASN A 255 -9.94 12.42 17.94
N LYS A 256 -11.27 12.61 18.10
CA LYS A 256 -12.00 12.00 19.22
C LYS A 256 -11.97 10.47 19.19
N VAL A 257 -12.10 9.87 17.98
CA VAL A 257 -12.02 8.42 17.84
C VAL A 257 -10.59 7.93 18.07
N LEU A 258 -9.57 8.68 17.60
CA LEU A 258 -8.16 8.34 17.84
C LEU A 258 -7.85 8.31 19.35
N GLU A 259 -8.21 9.35 20.10
CA GLU A 259 -8.02 9.41 21.57
C GLU A 259 -8.69 8.23 22.28
N LYS A 260 -9.94 7.90 21.88
CA LYS A 260 -10.64 6.72 22.42
C LYS A 260 -9.90 5.43 22.09
N THR A 261 -9.42 5.29 20.87
CA THR A 261 -8.72 4.10 20.38
C THR A 261 -7.42 3.91 21.14
N GLU A 262 -6.59 4.94 21.26
CA GLU A 262 -5.31 4.87 21.99
C GLU A 262 -5.49 4.51 23.47
N SER A 263 -6.55 5.03 24.11
CA SER A 263 -6.85 4.73 25.52
C SER A 263 -7.38 3.32 25.77
N ASN A 264 -7.98 2.69 24.76
CA ASN A 264 -8.73 1.44 24.90
C ASN A 264 -8.10 0.24 24.16
N ILE A 265 -6.95 0.39 23.49
CA ILE A 265 -6.30 -0.73 22.79
C ILE A 265 -5.88 -1.80 23.78
N ASN A 266 -6.79 -2.73 24.06
CA ASN A 266 -6.49 -3.94 24.80
C ASN A 266 -6.23 -5.10 23.82
N ILE A 267 -5.02 -5.10 23.26
CA ILE A 267 -4.57 -6.12 22.30
C ILE A 267 -4.38 -7.50 22.92
N SER A 268 -4.39 -7.61 24.26
CA SER A 268 -4.18 -8.89 24.95
C SER A 268 -5.23 -9.95 24.62
N LYS A 269 -6.40 -9.53 24.08
CA LYS A 269 -7.46 -10.44 23.64
C LYS A 269 -7.25 -10.97 22.22
N ILE A 270 -6.34 -10.36 21.43
CA ILE A 270 -6.04 -10.75 20.05
C ILE A 270 -4.80 -11.63 20.09
N LYS A 271 -4.96 -12.91 19.77
CA LYS A 271 -3.86 -13.88 19.84
C LYS A 271 -2.93 -13.85 18.64
N ASP A 272 -3.45 -13.44 17.48
CA ASP A 272 -2.69 -13.40 16.24
C ASP A 272 -1.87 -12.12 16.13
N SER A 273 -0.53 -12.26 16.12
CA SER A 273 0.40 -11.14 16.07
C SER A 273 0.34 -10.37 14.74
N SER A 274 -0.05 -11.02 13.63
CA SER A 274 -0.18 -10.32 12.35
C SER A 274 -1.38 -9.38 12.35
N THR A 275 -2.49 -9.82 12.92
CA THR A 275 -3.66 -8.94 13.12
C THR A 275 -3.32 -7.75 14.01
N VAL A 276 -2.59 -7.97 15.13
CA VAL A 276 -2.15 -6.87 16.00
C VAL A 276 -1.25 -5.90 15.25
N GLN A 277 -0.30 -6.40 14.46
CA GLN A 277 0.59 -5.55 13.65
C GLN A 277 -0.20 -4.73 12.62
N SER A 278 -1.14 -5.34 11.91
CA SER A 278 -2.00 -4.62 10.97
C SER A 278 -2.83 -3.53 11.64
N LEU A 279 -3.36 -3.80 12.85
CA LEU A 279 -4.07 -2.77 13.62
C LEU A 279 -3.17 -1.60 14.03
N LEU A 280 -1.91 -1.87 14.39
CA LEU A 280 -0.94 -0.81 14.68
C LEU A 280 -0.65 0.06 13.44
N SER A 281 -0.42 -0.58 12.29
CA SER A 281 -0.24 0.15 11.03
C SER A 281 -1.46 1.03 10.72
N LEU A 282 -2.68 0.54 10.96
CA LEU A 282 -3.89 1.36 10.78
C LEU A 282 -3.95 2.56 11.75
N VAL A 283 -3.44 2.44 12.98
CA VAL A 283 -3.31 3.58 13.92
C VAL A 283 -2.34 4.61 13.36
N ASP A 284 -1.19 4.17 12.87
CA ASP A 284 -0.16 5.07 12.33
C ASP A 284 -0.65 5.77 11.05
N TYR A 285 -1.29 5.06 10.13
CA TYR A 285 -1.97 5.66 8.96
C TYR A 285 -3.06 6.66 9.37
N SER A 286 -3.81 6.36 10.45
CA SER A 286 -4.83 7.29 10.93
C SER A 286 -4.22 8.59 11.43
N LYS A 287 -3.09 8.53 12.16
CA LYS A 287 -2.36 9.70 12.64
C LYS A 287 -1.81 10.54 11.49
N GLU A 288 -1.20 9.88 10.52
CA GLU A 288 -0.68 10.52 9.31
C GLU A 288 -1.79 11.22 8.54
N SER A 289 -2.91 10.52 8.27
CA SER A 289 -4.06 11.09 7.56
C SER A 289 -4.67 12.28 8.32
N ILE A 290 -4.75 12.25 9.66
CA ILE A 290 -5.19 13.40 10.47
C ILE A 290 -4.20 14.57 10.31
N SER A 291 -2.90 14.32 10.38
CA SER A 291 -1.87 15.34 10.18
C SER A 291 -1.98 15.98 8.78
N ASN A 292 -2.12 15.17 7.75
CA ASN A 292 -2.31 15.61 6.37
C ASN A 292 -3.60 16.43 6.21
N ALA A 293 -4.70 15.97 6.82
CA ALA A 293 -5.96 16.70 6.80
C ALA A 293 -5.82 18.11 7.40
N HIS A 294 -5.08 18.26 8.49
CA HIS A 294 -4.78 19.59 9.09
C HIS A 294 -3.95 20.46 8.13
N LYS A 295 -2.89 19.91 7.51
CA LYS A 295 -2.03 20.62 6.55
C LYS A 295 -2.84 21.11 5.34
N TYR A 296 -3.65 20.24 4.74
CA TYR A 296 -4.49 20.59 3.60
C TYR A 296 -5.60 21.57 3.96
N SER A 297 -6.22 21.44 5.15
CA SER A 297 -7.22 22.38 5.64
C SER A 297 -6.63 23.79 5.82
N ALA A 298 -5.42 23.90 6.38
CA ALA A 298 -4.72 25.17 6.53
C ALA A 298 -4.41 25.83 5.18
N GLY A 299 -4.13 25.03 4.14
CA GLY A 299 -3.92 25.48 2.76
C GLY A 299 -5.20 25.71 1.94
N ASN A 300 -6.39 25.54 2.53
CA ASN A 300 -7.71 25.61 1.87
C ASN A 300 -7.97 24.51 0.81
N TYR A 301 -7.24 23.41 0.81
CA TYR A 301 -7.51 22.24 -0.04
C TYR A 301 -8.61 21.39 0.60
N LEU A 302 -9.82 21.93 0.65
CA LEU A 302 -10.93 21.40 1.48
C LEU A 302 -11.34 19.99 1.12
N TYR A 303 -11.38 19.65 -0.16
CA TYR A 303 -11.73 18.30 -0.60
C TYR A 303 -10.67 17.27 -0.17
N THR A 304 -9.39 17.58 -0.36
CA THR A 304 -8.28 16.72 0.06
C THR A 304 -8.26 16.56 1.58
N ALA A 305 -8.44 17.66 2.32
CA ALA A 305 -8.53 17.62 3.78
C ALA A 305 -9.69 16.75 4.27
N ALA A 306 -10.88 16.85 3.64
CA ALA A 306 -12.02 16.02 3.97
C ALA A 306 -11.76 14.54 3.69
N ASN A 307 -11.08 14.22 2.58
CA ASN A 307 -10.75 12.85 2.21
C ASN A 307 -9.75 12.22 3.19
N GLU A 308 -8.70 12.95 3.58
CA GLU A 308 -7.73 12.50 4.58
C GLU A 308 -8.40 12.24 5.93
N ALA A 309 -9.20 13.18 6.43
CA ALA A 309 -9.94 13.00 7.68
C ALA A 309 -10.92 11.83 7.62
N PHE A 310 -11.54 11.59 6.46
CA PHE A 310 -12.38 10.44 6.21
C PHE A 310 -11.60 9.13 6.26
N LEU A 311 -10.46 9.03 5.61
CA LEU A 311 -9.60 7.84 5.64
C LEU A 311 -9.17 7.50 7.07
N ALA A 312 -8.72 8.49 7.84
CA ALA A 312 -8.41 8.30 9.26
C ALA A 312 -9.59 7.68 10.03
N LYS A 313 -10.79 8.21 9.81
CA LYS A 313 -12.01 7.71 10.47
C LYS A 313 -12.31 6.26 10.08
N ILE A 314 -12.16 5.87 8.81
CA ILE A 314 -12.35 4.49 8.33
C ILE A 314 -11.43 3.52 9.06
N TYR A 315 -10.14 3.83 9.14
CA TYR A 315 -9.17 3.00 9.85
C TYR A 315 -9.50 2.86 11.33
N LEU A 316 -9.86 3.97 11.98
CA LEU A 316 -10.22 3.98 13.40
C LEU A 316 -11.51 3.19 13.70
N ILE A 317 -12.51 3.23 12.82
CA ILE A 317 -13.71 2.39 12.93
C ILE A 317 -13.32 0.91 12.87
N ALA A 318 -12.47 0.51 11.93
CA ALA A 318 -12.02 -0.87 11.81
C ALA A 318 -11.28 -1.35 13.08
N ILE A 319 -10.41 -0.51 13.62
CA ILE A 319 -9.70 -0.80 14.87
C ILE A 319 -10.66 -0.96 16.05
N ASP A 320 -11.58 0.00 16.24
CA ASP A 320 -12.56 -0.03 17.36
C ASP A 320 -13.43 -1.28 17.31
N GLU A 321 -13.92 -1.68 16.13
CA GLU A 321 -14.72 -2.90 15.96
C GLU A 321 -13.93 -4.17 16.35
N VAL A 322 -12.68 -4.29 15.90
CA VAL A 322 -11.84 -5.47 16.19
C VAL A 322 -11.44 -5.51 17.68
N VAL A 323 -11.01 -4.38 18.24
CA VAL A 323 -10.56 -4.30 19.64
C VAL A 323 -11.73 -4.52 20.59
N SER A 324 -12.90 -3.94 20.28
CA SER A 324 -14.11 -4.12 21.10
C SER A 324 -14.66 -5.55 21.05
N ASN A 325 -14.61 -6.18 19.86
CA ASN A 325 -15.19 -7.50 19.60
C ASN A 325 -14.28 -8.37 18.71
N PRO A 326 -13.17 -8.93 19.23
CA PRO A 326 -12.24 -9.72 18.43
C PRO A 326 -12.88 -10.90 17.67
N SER A 327 -14.02 -11.42 18.14
CA SER A 327 -14.78 -12.46 17.43
C SER A 327 -15.37 -12.00 16.08
N ILE A 328 -15.39 -10.70 15.80
CA ILE A 328 -15.83 -10.16 14.50
C ILE A 328 -14.93 -10.63 13.35
N LEU A 329 -13.69 -10.99 13.65
CA LEU A 329 -12.72 -11.53 12.68
C LEU A 329 -13.06 -12.95 12.20
N THR A 330 -13.95 -13.69 12.91
CA THR A 330 -14.34 -15.04 12.49
C THR A 330 -15.31 -14.98 11.29
N ALA A 331 -15.19 -15.95 10.37
CA ALA A 331 -15.99 -15.98 9.13
C ALA A 331 -17.50 -16.00 9.38
N ASP A 332 -17.95 -16.70 10.43
CA ASP A 332 -19.37 -16.87 10.78
C ASP A 332 -19.79 -15.98 11.95
N SER A 333 -19.15 -14.82 12.11
CA SER A 333 -19.44 -13.90 13.22
C SER A 333 -20.87 -13.37 13.16
N THR A 334 -21.66 -13.69 14.16
CA THR A 334 -23.02 -13.13 14.35
C THR A 334 -22.95 -11.61 14.47
N ILE A 335 -21.92 -11.07 15.12
CA ILE A 335 -21.70 -9.62 15.29
C ILE A 335 -21.49 -8.98 13.93
N TYR A 336 -20.64 -9.56 13.08
CA TYR A 336 -20.39 -9.05 11.73
C TYR A 336 -21.67 -8.99 10.90
N ASN A 337 -22.47 -10.06 10.90
CA ASN A 337 -23.74 -10.11 10.19
C ASN A 337 -24.76 -9.08 10.70
N LEU A 338 -24.81 -8.82 12.01
CA LEU A 338 -25.65 -7.76 12.59
C LEU A 338 -25.17 -6.38 12.11
N ARG A 339 -23.87 -6.12 12.09
CA ARG A 339 -23.29 -4.85 11.58
C ARG A 339 -23.61 -4.62 10.11
N LEU A 340 -23.52 -5.65 9.28
CA LEU A 340 -23.92 -5.55 7.86
C LEU A 340 -25.39 -5.19 7.72
N LYS A 341 -26.27 -5.80 8.52
CA LYS A 341 -27.69 -5.47 8.51
C LYS A 341 -27.97 -4.04 8.93
N GLU A 342 -27.28 -3.54 9.96
CA GLU A 342 -27.39 -2.13 10.38
C GLU A 342 -27.03 -1.15 9.26
N ILE A 343 -25.97 -1.46 8.45
CA ILE A 343 -25.61 -0.63 7.30
C ILE A 343 -26.70 -0.68 6.21
N GLU A 344 -27.24 -1.85 5.91
CA GLU A 344 -28.33 -1.97 4.93
C GLU A 344 -29.53 -1.11 5.30
N ASP A 345 -29.94 -1.14 6.57
CA ASP A 345 -31.04 -0.32 7.05
C ASP A 345 -30.70 1.19 6.93
N ARG A 346 -29.46 1.58 7.21
CA ARG A 346 -29.00 2.97 7.00
C ARG A 346 -28.94 3.35 5.52
N ILE A 347 -28.52 2.45 4.62
CA ILE A 347 -28.54 2.68 3.17
C ILE A 347 -29.97 3.00 2.73
N GLU A 348 -30.96 2.19 3.11
CA GLU A 348 -32.38 2.39 2.75
C GLU A 348 -32.91 3.74 3.24
N LEU A 349 -32.63 4.10 4.49
CA LEU A 349 -33.04 5.39 5.06
C LEU A 349 -32.41 6.57 4.32
N THR A 350 -31.11 6.49 4.00
CA THR A 350 -30.37 7.56 3.31
C THR A 350 -30.80 7.68 1.85
N GLU A 351 -31.07 6.55 1.18
CA GLU A 351 -31.66 6.50 -0.16
C GLU A 351 -33.01 7.21 -0.22
N ASN A 352 -33.87 6.97 0.78
CA ASN A 352 -35.15 7.64 0.87
C ASN A 352 -35.03 9.16 1.09
N ARG A 353 -34.05 9.62 1.90
CA ARG A 353 -33.76 11.06 2.06
C ARG A 353 -33.34 11.72 0.75
N SER A 354 -32.55 11.03 -0.08
CA SER A 354 -32.04 11.55 -1.35
C SER A 354 -33.11 11.84 -2.43
N LYS A 355 -34.35 11.43 -2.19
CA LYS A 355 -35.51 11.74 -3.06
C LYS A 355 -36.01 13.19 -2.94
N SER A 356 -35.55 13.93 -1.95
CA SER A 356 -35.95 15.30 -1.66
C SER A 356 -34.88 16.34 -1.95
N CYS A 357 -34.02 16.08 -2.94
CA CYS A 357 -32.95 16.98 -3.35
C CYS A 357 -33.44 18.30 -3.91
N SER A 358 -32.75 19.40 -3.57
CA SER A 358 -33.02 20.72 -4.14
C SER A 358 -32.22 20.91 -5.44
N LEU A 359 -32.79 21.60 -6.42
CA LEU A 359 -32.16 21.85 -7.72
C LEU A 359 -30.94 22.77 -7.58
N ASP A 360 -31.01 23.76 -6.72
CA ASP A 360 -29.93 24.74 -6.48
C ASP A 360 -28.73 24.18 -5.68
N LYS A 361 -28.89 22.98 -5.10
CA LYS A 361 -27.86 22.26 -4.34
C LYS A 361 -27.65 20.83 -4.86
N ILE A 362 -27.92 20.63 -6.14
CA ILE A 362 -27.95 19.30 -6.75
C ILE A 362 -26.57 18.60 -6.69
N GLU A 363 -25.47 19.33 -6.71
CA GLU A 363 -24.12 18.78 -6.61
C GLU A 363 -23.88 18.02 -5.29
N TRP A 364 -24.44 18.50 -4.18
CA TRP A 364 -24.39 17.81 -2.89
C TRP A 364 -25.19 16.52 -2.91
N CYS A 365 -26.34 16.55 -3.55
CA CYS A 365 -27.16 15.37 -3.73
C CYS A 365 -26.54 14.32 -4.64
N ILE A 366 -25.93 14.73 -5.75
CA ILE A 366 -25.17 13.84 -6.63
C ILE A 366 -24.04 13.18 -5.84
N SER A 367 -23.28 13.98 -5.08
CA SER A 367 -22.22 13.47 -4.24
C SER A 367 -22.70 12.51 -3.15
N ALA A 368 -23.88 12.75 -2.57
CA ALA A 368 -24.51 11.84 -1.61
C ALA A 368 -24.95 10.53 -2.26
N ARG A 369 -25.64 10.58 -3.40
CA ARG A 369 -26.11 9.42 -4.15
C ARG A 369 -24.95 8.53 -4.58
N GLN A 370 -23.86 9.10 -5.04
CA GLN A 370 -22.63 8.37 -5.35
C GLN A 370 -22.14 7.55 -4.15
N ARG A 371 -22.09 8.13 -2.94
CA ARG A 371 -21.65 7.41 -1.72
C ARG A 371 -22.65 6.33 -1.30
N ILE A 372 -23.95 6.57 -1.47
CA ILE A 372 -24.99 5.55 -1.24
C ILE A 372 -24.73 4.34 -2.16
N VAL A 373 -24.51 4.57 -3.44
CA VAL A 373 -24.26 3.50 -4.42
C VAL A 373 -22.95 2.77 -4.14
N TRP A 374 -21.90 3.49 -3.76
CA TRP A 374 -20.63 2.84 -3.37
C TRP A 374 -20.81 1.94 -2.15
N ALA A 375 -21.51 2.40 -1.11
CA ALA A 375 -21.83 1.59 0.05
C ALA A 375 -22.69 0.36 -0.31
N LYS A 376 -23.71 0.55 -1.14
CA LYS A 376 -24.60 -0.52 -1.60
C LYS A 376 -23.85 -1.60 -2.39
N ASN A 377 -22.99 -1.18 -3.32
CA ASN A 377 -22.15 -2.09 -4.10
C ASN A 377 -21.13 -2.83 -3.19
N LYS A 378 -20.53 -2.13 -2.24
CA LYS A 378 -19.58 -2.74 -1.30
C LYS A 378 -20.27 -3.80 -0.42
N ILE A 379 -21.44 -3.54 0.12
CA ILE A 379 -22.21 -4.52 0.90
C ILE A 379 -22.59 -5.74 0.05
N LYS A 380 -22.96 -5.51 -1.21
CA LYS A 380 -23.23 -6.61 -2.15
C LYS A 380 -21.99 -7.46 -2.36
N ASP A 381 -20.82 -6.84 -2.63
CA ASP A 381 -19.56 -7.54 -2.84
C ASP A 381 -19.13 -8.35 -1.61
N ILE A 382 -19.28 -7.76 -0.41
CA ILE A 382 -19.03 -8.46 0.86
C ILE A 382 -19.88 -9.73 0.96
N LYS A 383 -21.18 -9.66 0.61
CA LYS A 383 -22.08 -10.81 0.71
C LYS A 383 -21.80 -11.90 -0.32
N GLU A 384 -21.40 -11.50 -1.53
CA GLU A 384 -21.07 -12.43 -2.61
C GLU A 384 -19.72 -13.12 -2.41
N ASN A 385 -18.72 -12.41 -1.83
CA ASN A 385 -17.33 -12.87 -1.71
C ASN A 385 -16.89 -13.12 -0.26
N SER A 386 -17.83 -13.28 0.66
CA SER A 386 -17.57 -13.30 2.13
C SER A 386 -16.62 -14.39 2.63
N LYS A 387 -16.21 -15.35 1.80
CA LYS A 387 -15.37 -16.49 2.19
C LYS A 387 -13.90 -16.36 1.78
N ASP A 388 -13.55 -15.44 0.89
CA ASP A 388 -12.26 -15.46 0.19
C ASP A 388 -11.24 -14.39 0.65
N GLY A 389 -11.62 -13.46 1.53
CA GLY A 389 -10.73 -12.39 2.01
C GLY A 389 -10.11 -12.62 3.39
N ALA A 390 -8.99 -11.96 3.69
CA ALA A 390 -8.45 -11.90 5.04
C ALA A 390 -9.50 -11.27 6.00
N PRO A 391 -9.58 -11.74 7.25
CA PRO A 391 -10.61 -11.25 8.19
C PRO A 391 -10.61 -9.73 8.36
N LEU A 392 -9.44 -9.10 8.36
CA LEU A 392 -9.32 -7.65 8.51
C LEU A 392 -9.82 -6.90 7.28
N ASP A 393 -9.63 -7.42 6.05
CA ASP A 393 -10.11 -6.81 4.82
C ASP A 393 -11.64 -6.67 4.83
N ARG A 394 -12.34 -7.68 5.37
CA ARG A 394 -13.81 -7.63 5.51
C ARG A 394 -14.24 -6.52 6.47
N ILE A 395 -13.48 -6.30 7.54
CA ILE A 395 -13.77 -5.22 8.50
C ILE A 395 -13.47 -3.86 7.87
N MET A 396 -12.41 -3.76 7.07
CA MET A 396 -12.12 -2.55 6.29
C MET A 396 -13.24 -2.24 5.30
N ASP A 397 -13.70 -3.23 4.55
CA ASP A 397 -14.81 -3.08 3.60
C ASP A 397 -16.11 -2.63 4.29
N TYR A 398 -16.43 -3.21 5.46
CA TYR A 398 -17.52 -2.76 6.33
C TYR A 398 -17.34 -1.28 6.74
N SER A 399 -16.14 -0.90 7.18
CA SER A 399 -15.83 0.45 7.64
C SER A 399 -15.97 1.48 6.51
N TYR A 400 -15.55 1.13 5.29
CA TYR A 400 -15.77 1.96 4.11
C TYR A 400 -17.28 2.14 3.81
N ALA A 401 -18.05 1.06 3.81
CA ALA A 401 -19.49 1.15 3.56
C ALA A 401 -20.19 2.04 4.60
N LEU A 402 -19.85 1.88 5.89
CA LEU A 402 -20.38 2.70 6.97
C LEU A 402 -20.00 4.17 6.79
N GLY A 403 -18.73 4.46 6.54
CA GLY A 403 -18.24 5.82 6.36
C GLY A 403 -18.88 6.52 5.16
N TRP A 404 -19.05 5.83 4.04
CA TRP A 404 -19.74 6.42 2.87
C TRP A 404 -21.18 6.80 3.16
N ILE A 405 -21.92 6.00 3.95
CA ILE A 405 -23.29 6.35 4.34
C ILE A 405 -23.33 7.53 5.30
N GLU A 406 -22.37 7.65 6.20
CA GLU A 406 -22.26 8.82 7.08
C GLU A 406 -22.01 10.10 6.28
N ILE A 407 -21.03 10.09 5.34
CA ILE A 407 -20.76 11.23 4.45
C ILE A 407 -21.98 11.54 3.56
N ALA A 408 -22.67 10.52 3.04
CA ALA A 408 -23.86 10.73 2.24
C ALA A 408 -24.94 11.50 3.03
N ASN A 409 -25.12 11.18 4.31
CA ASN A 409 -26.05 11.91 5.18
C ASN A 409 -25.60 13.36 5.40
N ASP A 410 -24.30 13.60 5.63
CA ASP A 410 -23.76 14.95 5.79
C ASP A 410 -23.97 15.80 4.51
N PHE A 411 -23.78 15.22 3.33
CA PHE A 411 -24.06 15.90 2.07
C PHE A 411 -25.56 16.15 1.87
N LEU A 412 -26.43 15.23 2.30
CA LEU A 412 -27.88 15.43 2.25
C LEU A 412 -28.38 16.49 3.25
N ASP A 413 -27.67 16.69 4.36
CA ASP A 413 -27.99 17.80 5.29
C ASP A 413 -27.81 19.16 4.62
N ILE A 414 -26.93 19.25 3.61
CA ILE A 414 -26.76 20.46 2.79
C ILE A 414 -27.72 20.44 1.58
N GLY A 415 -27.78 19.29 0.88
CA GLY A 415 -28.43 19.16 -0.44
C GLY A 415 -29.94 19.00 -0.44
N VAL A 416 -30.55 18.58 0.70
CA VAL A 416 -31.99 18.39 0.79
C VAL A 416 -32.68 19.73 1.03
N SER A 417 -33.80 19.94 0.33
CA SER A 417 -34.65 21.11 0.53
C SER A 417 -35.29 21.11 1.90
N THR A 418 -35.08 22.18 2.65
CA THR A 418 -35.75 22.45 3.92
C THR A 418 -36.87 23.47 3.79
N ASP A 419 -36.90 24.23 2.71
CA ASP A 419 -37.90 25.27 2.43
C ASP A 419 -38.96 24.79 1.45
N LYS A 420 -40.20 25.26 1.65
CA LYS A 420 -41.34 24.94 0.78
C LYS A 420 -41.23 25.59 -0.61
N GLU A 421 -40.37 26.61 -0.75
CA GLU A 421 -40.15 27.35 -1.99
C GLU A 421 -39.02 26.75 -2.87
N ASP A 422 -38.24 25.82 -2.33
CA ASP A 422 -37.15 25.19 -3.07
C ASP A 422 -37.70 24.33 -4.21
N ILE A 423 -37.14 24.49 -5.39
CA ILE A 423 -37.44 23.65 -6.56
C ILE A 423 -36.79 22.28 -6.36
N LYS A 424 -37.63 21.24 -6.28
CA LYS A 424 -37.12 19.87 -6.21
C LYS A 424 -36.54 19.44 -7.53
N PHE A 425 -35.36 18.81 -7.46
CA PHE A 425 -34.78 18.18 -8.63
C PHE A 425 -35.58 16.95 -9.07
N VAL A 426 -35.82 16.83 -10.38
CA VAL A 426 -36.51 15.69 -11.00
C VAL A 426 -35.66 15.15 -12.17
N GLU A 427 -35.47 13.87 -12.19
CA GLU A 427 -34.80 13.16 -13.30
C GLU A 427 -35.71 13.18 -14.55
N SER A 428 -35.13 13.42 -15.73
CA SER A 428 -35.83 13.47 -17.00
C SER A 428 -35.50 12.31 -17.94
N SER A 429 -36.30 12.14 -19.01
CA SER A 429 -36.05 11.17 -20.07
C SER A 429 -34.78 11.49 -20.85
N GLU A 430 -34.46 12.77 -21.02
CA GLU A 430 -33.24 13.23 -21.68
C GLU A 430 -31.98 12.84 -20.87
N PHE A 431 -32.04 12.96 -19.53
CA PHE A 431 -30.94 12.49 -18.67
C PHE A 431 -30.78 10.99 -18.75
N LYS A 432 -31.88 10.23 -18.87
CA LYS A 432 -31.82 8.77 -19.04
C LYS A 432 -31.06 8.36 -20.31
N GLU A 433 -31.41 8.97 -21.45
CA GLU A 433 -30.77 8.69 -22.73
C GLU A 433 -29.28 9.08 -22.69
N LEU A 434 -28.98 10.25 -22.11
CA LEU A 434 -27.61 10.73 -21.96
C LEU A 434 -26.76 9.82 -21.06
N ALA A 435 -27.29 9.38 -19.93
CA ALA A 435 -26.62 8.44 -19.01
C ALA A 435 -26.27 7.12 -19.72
N GLN A 436 -27.21 6.58 -20.50
CA GLN A 436 -26.98 5.37 -21.30
C GLN A 436 -25.81 5.57 -22.30
N GLN A 437 -25.76 6.72 -22.96
CA GLN A 437 -24.67 7.04 -23.90
C GLN A 437 -23.32 7.15 -23.18
N TYR A 438 -23.28 7.79 -22.00
CA TYR A 438 -22.04 7.92 -21.22
C TYR A 438 -21.51 6.55 -20.77
N ILE A 439 -22.39 5.65 -20.27
CA ILE A 439 -22.00 4.28 -19.88
C ILE A 439 -21.46 3.51 -21.08
N VAL A 440 -22.16 3.47 -22.21
CA VAL A 440 -21.74 2.74 -23.41
C VAL A 440 -20.40 3.26 -23.96
N ASN A 441 -20.23 4.59 -23.99
CA ASN A 441 -18.97 5.19 -24.46
C ASN A 441 -17.81 4.83 -23.53
N LEU A 442 -18.05 4.83 -22.21
CA LEU A 442 -17.04 4.45 -21.21
C LEU A 442 -16.66 2.96 -21.35
N GLU A 443 -17.63 2.06 -21.50
CA GLU A 443 -17.38 0.63 -21.70
C GLU A 443 -16.55 0.37 -22.98
N ASN A 444 -16.91 1.03 -24.09
CA ASN A 444 -16.17 0.93 -25.34
C ASN A 444 -14.74 1.46 -25.21
N GLU A 445 -14.54 2.54 -24.45
CA GLU A 445 -13.20 3.08 -24.20
C GLU A 445 -12.35 2.12 -23.36
N ILE A 446 -12.90 1.55 -22.28
CA ILE A 446 -12.19 0.61 -21.39
C ILE A 446 -11.72 -0.64 -22.17
N VAL A 447 -12.51 -1.17 -23.11
CA VAL A 447 -12.14 -2.32 -23.93
C VAL A 447 -10.91 -2.04 -24.80
N LEU A 448 -10.64 -0.78 -25.13
CA LEU A 448 -9.50 -0.36 -25.98
C LEU A 448 -8.23 -0.06 -25.17
N LEU A 449 -8.30 -0.08 -23.83
CA LEU A 449 -7.16 0.19 -22.96
C LEU A 449 -6.31 -1.07 -22.75
N ASP A 450 -5.03 -0.84 -22.40
CA ASP A 450 -4.21 -1.93 -21.89
C ASP A 450 -4.75 -2.51 -20.57
N THR A 451 -4.25 -3.69 -20.21
CA THR A 451 -4.78 -4.44 -19.06
C THR A 451 -4.56 -3.66 -17.75
N THR A 452 -3.47 -2.92 -17.61
CA THR A 452 -3.14 -2.19 -16.39
C THR A 452 -4.17 -1.08 -16.12
N ILE A 453 -4.51 -0.29 -17.13
CA ILE A 453 -5.50 0.78 -16.99
C ILE A 453 -6.92 0.21 -16.95
N SER A 454 -7.24 -0.76 -17.80
CA SER A 454 -8.59 -1.34 -17.88
C SER A 454 -9.01 -2.08 -16.60
N GLN A 455 -8.06 -2.58 -15.81
CA GLN A 455 -8.30 -3.26 -14.53
C GLN A 455 -8.10 -2.35 -13.31
N ASP A 456 -7.87 -1.05 -13.48
CA ASP A 456 -7.74 -0.09 -12.37
C ASP A 456 -9.03 -0.10 -11.53
N ASP A 457 -8.87 -0.36 -10.23
CA ASP A 457 -9.99 -0.53 -9.29
C ASP A 457 -10.89 0.72 -9.20
N ASP A 458 -10.33 1.92 -9.33
CA ASP A 458 -11.11 3.16 -9.27
C ASP A 458 -11.97 3.33 -10.53
N ILE A 459 -11.45 2.97 -11.71
CA ILE A 459 -12.19 2.97 -12.97
C ILE A 459 -13.34 1.96 -12.91
N GLN A 460 -13.05 0.72 -12.48
CA GLN A 460 -14.05 -0.35 -12.39
C GLN A 460 -15.14 -0.03 -11.37
N ARG A 461 -14.75 0.52 -10.21
CA ARG A 461 -15.70 0.95 -9.18
C ARG A 461 -16.66 2.04 -9.69
N ARG A 462 -16.17 3.05 -10.41
CA ARG A 462 -16.97 4.12 -10.99
C ARG A 462 -17.89 3.64 -12.10
N LEU A 463 -17.40 2.75 -12.99
CA LEU A 463 -18.25 2.12 -14.01
C LEU A 463 -19.40 1.33 -13.38
N LYS A 464 -19.09 0.53 -12.35
CA LYS A 464 -20.09 -0.24 -11.60
C LYS A 464 -21.10 0.70 -10.93
N ALA A 465 -20.64 1.80 -10.34
CA ALA A 465 -21.50 2.81 -9.74
C ALA A 465 -22.42 3.46 -10.78
N ALA A 466 -21.89 3.91 -11.92
CA ALA A 466 -22.68 4.51 -12.99
C ALA A 466 -23.82 3.59 -13.48
N LYS A 467 -23.56 2.28 -13.60
CA LYS A 467 -24.60 1.29 -13.95
C LYS A 467 -25.65 1.14 -12.86
N THR A 468 -25.23 1.07 -11.59
CA THR A 468 -26.15 0.97 -10.45
C THR A 468 -27.03 2.22 -10.33
N ASP A 469 -26.45 3.42 -10.48
CA ASP A 469 -27.19 4.69 -10.50
C ASP A 469 -28.26 4.72 -11.61
N TYR A 470 -27.88 4.24 -12.81
CA TYR A 470 -28.81 4.15 -13.93
C TYR A 470 -30.00 3.22 -13.61
N GLU A 471 -29.74 2.05 -13.02
CA GLU A 471 -30.78 1.10 -12.60
C GLU A 471 -31.69 1.68 -11.51
N MET A 472 -31.13 2.52 -10.62
CA MET A 472 -31.89 3.23 -9.57
C MET A 472 -32.68 4.43 -10.10
N GLY A 473 -32.49 4.79 -11.37
CA GLY A 473 -33.13 5.98 -11.98
C GLY A 473 -32.46 7.30 -11.58
N TRP A 474 -31.22 7.28 -11.10
CA TRP A 474 -30.41 8.45 -10.76
C TRP A 474 -29.50 8.83 -11.93
N TYR A 475 -30.11 9.27 -13.02
CA TYR A 475 -29.43 9.42 -14.31
C TYR A 475 -28.33 10.48 -14.28
N VAL A 476 -28.53 11.60 -13.58
CA VAL A 476 -27.51 12.65 -13.45
C VAL A 476 -26.31 12.15 -12.64
N THR A 477 -26.54 11.36 -11.59
CA THR A 477 -25.46 10.73 -10.83
C THR A 477 -24.69 9.70 -11.67
N SER A 478 -25.41 8.91 -12.47
CA SER A 478 -24.83 7.96 -13.44
C SER A 478 -23.92 8.65 -14.45
N ILE A 479 -24.34 9.79 -15.01
CA ILE A 479 -23.51 10.62 -15.92
C ILE A 479 -22.24 11.09 -15.18
N TYR A 480 -22.39 11.57 -13.96
CA TYR A 480 -21.26 12.06 -13.16
C TYR A 480 -20.24 10.95 -12.87
N ASP A 481 -20.66 9.74 -12.48
CA ASP A 481 -19.76 8.61 -12.23
C ASP A 481 -19.07 8.13 -13.50
N ALA A 482 -19.78 8.05 -14.63
CA ALA A 482 -19.18 7.70 -15.91
C ALA A 482 -18.15 8.76 -16.39
N ALA A 483 -18.47 10.04 -16.24
CA ALA A 483 -17.55 11.14 -16.57
C ALA A 483 -16.31 11.13 -15.65
N SER A 484 -16.50 10.84 -14.36
CA SER A 484 -15.41 10.72 -13.39
C SER A 484 -14.49 9.55 -13.72
N ALA A 485 -15.02 8.39 -14.12
CA ALA A 485 -14.21 7.27 -14.59
C ALA A 485 -13.36 7.65 -15.80
N LYS A 486 -13.95 8.37 -16.76
CA LYS A 486 -13.23 8.87 -17.92
C LYS A 486 -12.10 9.85 -17.54
N ALA A 487 -12.32 10.72 -16.57
CA ALA A 487 -11.26 11.60 -16.06
C ALA A 487 -10.08 10.82 -15.47
N VAL A 488 -10.35 9.73 -14.70
CA VAL A 488 -9.30 8.83 -14.20
C VAL A 488 -8.55 8.17 -15.35
N ILE A 489 -9.25 7.65 -16.37
CA ILE A 489 -8.60 7.07 -17.57
C ILE A 489 -7.64 8.07 -18.23
N ASN A 490 -8.09 9.30 -18.42
CA ASN A 490 -7.25 10.33 -19.04
C ASN A 490 -5.99 10.62 -18.20
N SER A 491 -6.15 10.75 -16.89
CA SER A 491 -5.01 10.93 -15.97
C SER A 491 -4.01 9.77 -16.06
N ARG A 492 -4.48 8.52 -16.09
CA ARG A 492 -3.60 7.33 -16.20
C ARG A 492 -2.87 7.26 -17.55
N LYS A 493 -3.50 7.73 -18.63
CA LYS A 493 -2.86 7.81 -19.97
C LYS A 493 -1.77 8.88 -20.05
N GLU A 494 -1.86 9.93 -19.25
CA GLU A 494 -0.85 11.00 -19.21
C GLU A 494 0.36 10.66 -18.34
N THR A 495 0.21 9.72 -17.41
CA THR A 495 1.27 9.29 -16.49
C THR A 495 2.06 8.06 -16.96
N ASN A 496 1.59 7.38 -18.01
CA ASN A 496 2.27 6.26 -18.70
C ASN A 496 2.91 6.74 -20.02
#